data_0e1aa57a5c1bc9d9da3dc13532a7eb9f
#
_entry.id   0e1aa57a5c1bc9d9da3dc13532a7eb9f
#
_cell.length_a   1.000
_cell.length_b   1.000
_cell.length_c   1.000
_cell.angle_alpha   90.00
_cell.angle_beta   90.00
_cell.angle_gamma   90.00
#
_symmetry.space_group_name_H-M   'P 1'
#
loop_
_entity.id
_entity.type
_entity.pdbx_description
1 polymer ?
#
loop_
_entity_poly.entity_id
_entity_poly.type
_entity_poly.pdbx_seq_one_letter_code
_entity_poly.pdbx_strand_id
1 'polypeptide(L)'
;MMMNSDFILKFAASFAVRLNQEAQGKTESSLIEGLNVELGENALENSNPWSYGYGEIGDVIEGEVAKVAFTHFPFFGGNTWKGGEKLPDDKIGFSFLNHTSGHTASKGFSPIRRWTSPITGKIQIKGNLQHPSDNGDGVRLTLYSSRLGQAGQWSAKTGGADYDVIVDVEAGDRIDAVVDMVENYTSDSFSNVYTITQLESDIATVWVSDKEFHGPLDKSEYELNATIAEQIAYGWQLAYGRAPTREEVQLSIVFIEQQLVLLIASKNESPFEQAM
;
A
#
# COMPACT_ATOMS: atom_id res chain seq x y z
N MET A 1 20.00 -17.83 -2.37
CA MET A 1 21.33 -17.24 -2.53
C MET A 1 21.87 -16.95 -1.13
N MET A 2 22.94 -17.59 -0.69
CA MET A 2 23.48 -17.32 0.65
C MET A 2 24.12 -15.92 0.64
N MET A 3 23.68 -15.06 1.54
CA MET A 3 24.35 -13.77 1.77
C MET A 3 25.80 -14.04 2.16
N ASN A 4 26.72 -13.36 1.49
CA ASN A 4 28.14 -13.49 1.74
C ASN A 4 28.45 -13.02 3.16
N SER A 5 29.23 -13.80 3.93
CA SER A 5 29.67 -13.43 5.28
C SER A 5 30.38 -12.08 5.36
N ASP A 6 31.02 -11.65 4.27
CA ASP A 6 31.65 -10.33 4.14
C ASP A 6 30.66 -9.17 4.15
N PHE A 7 29.47 -9.38 3.58
CA PHE A 7 28.33 -8.43 3.66
C PHE A 7 27.84 -8.25 5.11
N ILE A 8 27.64 -9.37 5.82
CA ILE A 8 27.15 -9.36 7.19
C ILE A 8 28.09 -8.57 8.09
N LEU A 9 29.40 -8.80 7.95
CA LEU A 9 30.43 -8.12 8.75
C LEU A 9 30.50 -6.61 8.42
N LYS A 10 30.46 -6.24 7.15
CA LYS A 10 30.49 -4.84 6.71
C LYS A 10 29.22 -4.09 7.11
N PHE A 11 28.05 -4.74 7.00
CA PHE A 11 26.77 -4.20 7.42
C PHE A 11 26.73 -3.97 8.94
N ALA A 12 27.14 -4.96 9.73
CA ALA A 12 27.16 -4.86 11.19
C ALA A 12 28.14 -3.79 11.67
N ALA A 13 29.31 -3.67 11.05
CA ALA A 13 30.29 -2.64 11.37
C ALA A 13 29.77 -1.22 11.02
N SER A 14 29.11 -1.07 9.88
CA SER A 14 28.48 0.17 9.42
C SER A 14 27.34 0.62 10.34
N PHE A 15 26.50 -0.31 10.76
CA PHE A 15 25.41 -0.10 11.70
C PHE A 15 25.90 0.36 13.09
N ALA A 16 26.96 -0.29 13.60
CA ALA A 16 27.59 0.09 14.86
C ALA A 16 28.21 1.49 14.83
N VAL A 17 28.83 1.88 13.70
CA VAL A 17 29.40 3.22 13.52
C VAL A 17 28.28 4.28 13.56
N ARG A 18 27.14 4.05 12.93
CA ARG A 18 26.03 5.00 12.92
C ARG A 18 25.39 5.17 14.30
N LEU A 19 25.11 4.07 15.01
CA LEU A 19 24.62 4.14 16.38
C LEU A 19 25.52 4.99 17.27
N ASN A 20 26.83 4.90 17.07
CA ASN A 20 27.82 5.67 17.80
C ASN A 20 27.83 7.17 17.39
N GLN A 21 27.54 7.49 16.12
CA GLN A 21 27.44 8.86 15.60
C GLN A 21 26.15 9.55 16.04
N GLU A 22 25.02 8.84 16.06
CA GLU A 22 23.73 9.35 16.57
C GLU A 22 23.81 9.64 18.08
N ALA A 23 24.51 8.79 18.84
CA ALA A 23 24.78 9.03 20.25
C ALA A 23 25.65 10.29 20.50
N GLN A 24 26.38 10.77 19.48
CA GLN A 24 27.20 11.99 19.53
C GLN A 24 26.51 13.24 18.97
N GLY A 25 25.22 13.16 18.60
CA GLY A 25 24.40 14.28 18.12
C GLY A 25 24.83 14.87 16.76
N LYS A 26 25.49 14.08 15.91
CA LYS A 26 25.83 14.48 14.53
C LYS A 26 24.89 13.83 13.54
N THR A 27 23.96 14.59 12.99
CA THR A 27 23.08 14.18 11.90
C THR A 27 23.70 14.58 10.55
N GLU A 28 24.04 13.63 9.70
CA GLU A 28 24.36 13.88 8.30
C GLU A 28 23.08 13.96 7.46
N SER A 29 22.51 15.14 7.40
CA SER A 29 21.24 15.41 6.70
C SER A 29 21.33 15.42 5.16
N SER A 30 22.52 15.59 4.59
CA SER A 30 22.68 15.90 3.16
C SER A 30 22.78 14.69 2.22
N LEU A 31 23.06 13.48 2.73
CA LEU A 31 23.11 12.26 1.91
C LEU A 31 21.74 11.57 1.77
N ILE A 32 20.81 11.94 2.61
CA ILE A 32 19.47 11.34 2.73
C ILE A 32 18.47 11.98 1.76
N GLU A 33 18.65 13.24 1.39
CA GLU A 33 17.71 14.00 0.55
C GLU A 33 17.53 13.42 -0.87
N GLY A 34 18.55 12.83 -1.45
CA GLY A 34 18.48 12.20 -2.78
C GLY A 34 17.85 10.80 -2.79
N LEU A 35 17.88 10.09 -1.67
CA LEU A 35 17.32 8.73 -1.51
C LEU A 35 15.86 8.74 -1.00
N ASN A 36 15.44 9.81 -0.33
CA ASN A 36 14.14 9.91 0.34
C ASN A 36 12.93 9.92 -0.60
N VAL A 37 13.09 10.34 -1.85
CA VAL A 37 11.96 10.48 -2.78
C VAL A 37 11.51 9.13 -3.35
N GLU A 38 12.43 8.19 -3.54
CA GLU A 38 12.12 6.89 -4.16
C GLU A 38 11.87 5.76 -3.15
N LEU A 39 12.55 5.78 -2.01
CA LEU A 39 12.44 4.70 -1.00
C LEU A 39 11.35 4.96 0.05
N GLY A 40 11.06 6.23 0.39
CA GLY A 40 10.06 6.58 1.40
C GLY A 40 8.63 6.20 1.00
N GLU A 41 8.25 6.43 -0.26
CA GLU A 41 6.93 6.05 -0.77
C GLU A 41 6.79 4.53 -0.95
N ASN A 42 7.87 3.83 -1.32
CA ASN A 42 7.84 2.39 -1.58
C ASN A 42 7.98 1.50 -0.32
N ALA A 43 8.60 1.98 0.74
CA ALA A 43 8.74 1.21 1.98
C ALA A 43 7.40 1.05 2.73
N LEU A 44 6.51 2.03 2.59
CA LEU A 44 5.15 2.00 3.15
C LEU A 44 4.22 1.04 2.44
N GLU A 45 4.33 0.98 1.12
CA GLU A 45 3.54 0.10 0.28
C GLU A 45 3.83 -1.39 0.57
N ASN A 46 4.97 -1.73 1.19
CA ASN A 46 5.34 -3.11 1.49
C ASN A 46 4.77 -3.67 2.80
N SER A 47 4.32 -2.85 3.75
CA SER A 47 3.69 -3.32 4.98
C SER A 47 2.19 -3.55 4.82
N ASN A 48 1.53 -2.76 3.99
CA ASN A 48 0.11 -2.94 3.64
C ASN A 48 -0.15 -2.36 2.24
N PRO A 49 -0.53 -3.20 1.26
CA PRO A 49 -0.70 -2.75 -0.13
C PRO A 49 -1.96 -1.89 -0.35
N TRP A 50 -2.80 -1.74 0.66
CA TRP A 50 -4.09 -1.06 0.53
C TRP A 50 -4.02 0.41 0.92
N SER A 51 -4.69 1.24 0.13
CA SER A 51 -4.92 2.65 0.40
C SER A 51 -6.37 3.04 0.11
N TYR A 52 -6.89 4.02 0.83
CA TYR A 52 -8.28 4.43 0.75
C TYR A 52 -8.37 5.92 0.49
N GLY A 53 -9.13 6.28 -0.53
CA GLY A 53 -9.23 7.67 -0.95
C GLY A 53 -10.44 7.92 -1.83
N TYR A 54 -10.43 9.06 -2.47
CA TYR A 54 -11.45 9.49 -3.42
C TYR A 54 -10.82 10.17 -4.63
N GLY A 55 -11.58 10.26 -5.70
CA GLY A 55 -11.13 10.92 -6.91
C GLY A 55 -11.93 10.53 -8.14
N GLU A 56 -11.27 10.53 -9.29
CA GLU A 56 -11.84 10.12 -10.56
C GLU A 56 -10.77 9.59 -11.52
N ILE A 57 -11.19 8.83 -12.51
CA ILE A 57 -10.35 8.45 -13.66
C ILE A 57 -10.32 9.66 -14.59
N GLY A 58 -9.15 10.17 -14.89
CA GLY A 58 -8.96 11.30 -15.80
C GLY A 58 -9.33 10.96 -17.24
N ASP A 59 -9.29 11.97 -18.10
CA ASP A 59 -9.60 11.81 -19.51
C ASP A 59 -8.57 10.89 -20.20
N VAL A 60 -9.08 10.02 -21.06
CA VAL A 60 -8.25 9.14 -21.90
C VAL A 60 -7.71 9.96 -23.08
N ILE A 61 -6.41 10.12 -23.14
CA ILE A 61 -5.72 10.72 -24.28
C ILE A 61 -5.30 9.57 -25.21
N GLU A 62 -5.49 9.71 -26.50
CA GLU A 62 -5.14 8.68 -27.47
C GLU A 62 -3.65 8.27 -27.35
N GLY A 63 -3.42 6.98 -27.12
CA GLY A 63 -2.09 6.42 -26.92
C GLY A 63 -1.52 6.50 -25.52
N GLU A 64 -2.28 7.05 -24.54
CA GLU A 64 -1.85 7.15 -23.15
C GLU A 64 -2.84 6.42 -22.20
N VAL A 65 -2.32 5.93 -21.10
CA VAL A 65 -3.13 5.43 -19.98
C VAL A 65 -3.56 6.62 -19.13
N ALA A 66 -4.88 6.81 -18.95
CA ALA A 66 -5.40 7.89 -18.12
C ALA A 66 -4.88 7.76 -16.68
N LYS A 67 -4.66 8.89 -16.02
CA LYS A 67 -4.26 8.91 -14.62
C LYS A 67 -5.47 8.94 -13.72
N VAL A 68 -5.47 8.12 -12.68
CA VAL A 68 -6.46 8.22 -11.61
C VAL A 68 -6.06 9.35 -10.67
N ALA A 69 -6.89 10.38 -10.59
CA ALA A 69 -6.76 11.44 -9.62
C ALA A 69 -7.17 10.89 -8.24
N PHE A 70 -6.19 10.51 -7.44
CA PHE A 70 -6.40 9.89 -6.13
C PHE A 70 -5.99 10.85 -5.02
N THR A 71 -6.90 11.08 -4.08
CA THR A 71 -6.64 11.82 -2.84
C THR A 71 -7.02 10.94 -1.66
N HIS A 72 -6.12 10.76 -0.69
CA HIS A 72 -6.42 9.99 0.52
C HIS A 72 -7.60 10.60 1.29
N PHE A 73 -8.45 9.76 1.87
CA PHE A 73 -9.43 10.22 2.83
C PHE A 73 -8.72 10.80 4.05
N PRO A 74 -9.06 12.03 4.46
CA PRO A 74 -8.35 12.71 5.55
C PRO A 74 -8.77 12.24 6.94
N PHE A 75 -9.90 11.53 7.07
CA PHE A 75 -10.46 11.16 8.36
C PHE A 75 -10.85 9.69 8.43
N PHE A 76 -10.47 9.03 9.52
CA PHE A 76 -10.89 7.67 9.85
C PHE A 76 -11.59 7.67 11.21
N GLY A 77 -12.81 7.16 11.27
CA GLY A 77 -13.57 7.05 12.51
C GLY A 77 -14.74 6.09 12.36
N GLY A 78 -15.03 5.32 13.40
CA GLY A 78 -16.07 4.30 13.38
C GLY A 78 -15.84 3.22 12.31
N ASN A 79 -14.58 2.82 12.09
CA ASN A 79 -14.16 1.87 11.05
C ASN A 79 -14.48 2.32 9.60
N THR A 80 -14.45 3.63 9.36
CA THR A 80 -14.82 4.23 8.06
C THR A 80 -13.84 5.34 7.70
N TRP A 81 -13.33 5.29 6.48
CA TRP A 81 -12.60 6.36 5.83
C TRP A 81 -13.58 7.33 5.16
N LYS A 82 -13.47 8.63 5.42
CA LYS A 82 -14.39 9.67 4.94
C LYS A 82 -13.74 11.06 4.95
N GLY A 83 -14.47 12.10 4.51
CA GLY A 83 -13.98 13.47 4.44
C GLY A 83 -13.76 14.16 5.76
N GLY A 84 -14.58 13.86 6.78
CA GLY A 84 -14.55 14.48 8.09
C GLY A 84 -15.36 13.70 9.11
N GLU A 85 -15.54 14.24 10.31
CA GLU A 85 -16.29 13.57 11.39
C GLU A 85 -17.75 13.29 10.99
N LYS A 86 -18.34 14.15 10.19
CA LYS A 86 -19.76 14.08 9.79
C LYS A 86 -19.91 13.63 8.34
N LEU A 87 -21.08 13.09 8.02
CA LEU A 87 -21.58 12.85 6.67
C LEU A 87 -22.94 13.55 6.52
N PRO A 88 -23.18 14.27 5.40
CA PRO A 88 -22.20 14.56 4.36
C PRO A 88 -21.08 15.49 4.84
N ASP A 89 -19.89 15.30 4.26
CA ASP A 89 -18.79 16.24 4.39
C ASP A 89 -18.99 17.43 3.46
N ASP A 90 -18.54 18.62 3.87
CA ASP A 90 -18.75 19.87 3.13
C ASP A 90 -18.08 19.88 1.74
N LYS A 91 -16.97 19.13 1.58
CA LYS A 91 -16.19 19.09 0.34
C LYS A 91 -16.53 17.88 -0.53
N ILE A 92 -16.55 16.70 0.06
CA ILE A 92 -16.66 15.43 -0.67
C ILE A 92 -18.01 14.73 -0.49
N GLY A 93 -18.97 15.38 0.18
CA GLY A 93 -20.33 14.90 0.34
C GLY A 93 -20.41 13.57 1.10
N PHE A 94 -21.10 12.58 0.53
CA PHE A 94 -21.29 11.26 1.12
C PHE A 94 -20.19 10.26 0.78
N SER A 95 -19.10 10.67 0.11
CA SER A 95 -18.02 9.74 -0.23
C SER A 95 -17.39 9.13 1.01
N PHE A 96 -17.44 7.80 1.12
CA PHE A 96 -16.78 7.06 2.18
C PHE A 96 -16.48 5.61 1.77
N LEU A 97 -15.58 4.97 2.50
CA LEU A 97 -15.30 3.54 2.44
C LEU A 97 -15.19 2.94 3.85
N ASN A 98 -15.80 1.79 4.05
CA ASN A 98 -15.49 0.89 5.15
C ASN A 98 -14.96 -0.45 4.62
N HIS A 99 -14.85 -1.47 5.47
CA HIS A 99 -14.27 -2.76 5.09
C HIS A 99 -15.01 -3.46 3.93
N THR A 100 -16.34 -3.39 3.85
CA THR A 100 -17.12 -4.06 2.80
C THR A 100 -17.88 -3.12 1.89
N SER A 101 -18.13 -1.88 2.32
CA SER A 101 -19.08 -1.00 1.65
C SER A 101 -18.58 0.44 1.55
N GLY A 102 -19.34 1.26 0.84
CA GLY A 102 -19.11 2.67 0.68
C GLY A 102 -20.34 3.38 0.16
N HIS A 103 -20.17 4.66 -0.12
CA HIS A 103 -21.15 5.49 -0.80
C HIS A 103 -20.44 6.39 -1.80
N THR A 104 -21.02 6.57 -2.98
CA THR A 104 -20.48 7.45 -3.99
C THR A 104 -20.83 8.93 -3.68
N ALA A 105 -20.20 9.82 -4.41
CA ALA A 105 -20.50 11.25 -4.38
C ALA A 105 -20.47 11.82 -5.80
N SER A 106 -20.56 13.15 -5.93
CA SER A 106 -20.47 13.81 -7.22
C SER A 106 -19.15 13.52 -7.94
N LYS A 107 -19.11 13.78 -9.23
CA LYS A 107 -17.92 13.61 -10.08
C LYS A 107 -16.68 14.23 -9.42
N GLY A 108 -15.57 13.52 -9.46
CA GLY A 108 -14.31 13.90 -8.80
C GLY A 108 -14.17 13.45 -7.34
N PHE A 109 -15.23 12.89 -6.74
CA PHE A 109 -15.24 12.44 -5.35
C PHE A 109 -15.69 10.98 -5.19
N SER A 110 -15.55 10.18 -6.24
CA SER A 110 -15.82 8.74 -6.19
C SER A 110 -14.88 8.05 -5.20
N PRO A 111 -15.37 7.19 -4.29
CA PRO A 111 -14.50 6.44 -3.39
C PRO A 111 -13.64 5.46 -4.18
N ILE A 112 -12.38 5.36 -3.77
CA ILE A 112 -11.37 4.54 -4.43
C ILE A 112 -10.67 3.67 -3.38
N ARG A 113 -10.73 2.34 -3.58
CA ARG A 113 -9.87 1.40 -2.88
C ARG A 113 -8.72 1.06 -3.80
N ARG A 114 -7.51 1.47 -3.43
CA ARG A 114 -6.28 1.25 -4.18
C ARG A 114 -5.51 0.09 -3.60
N TRP A 115 -5.06 -0.80 -4.44
CA TRP A 115 -4.07 -1.81 -4.11
C TRP A 115 -2.80 -1.53 -4.92
N THR A 116 -1.65 -1.44 -4.23
CA THR A 116 -0.34 -1.28 -4.87
C THR A 116 0.34 -2.63 -4.91
N SER A 117 0.74 -3.07 -6.09
CA SER A 117 1.30 -4.40 -6.27
C SER A 117 2.65 -4.55 -5.55
N PRO A 118 2.77 -5.47 -4.58
CA PRO A 118 4.06 -5.83 -4.00
C PRO A 118 4.85 -6.82 -4.86
N ILE A 119 4.28 -7.28 -5.98
CA ILE A 119 4.85 -8.32 -6.83
C ILE A 119 4.88 -7.92 -8.30
N THR A 120 5.72 -8.60 -9.07
CA THR A 120 5.67 -8.63 -10.53
C THR A 120 5.14 -9.99 -10.99
N GLY A 121 4.15 -10.00 -11.88
CA GLY A 121 3.53 -11.22 -12.40
C GLY A 121 2.06 -11.04 -12.73
N LYS A 122 1.32 -12.15 -12.79
CA LYS A 122 -0.13 -12.14 -13.04
C LYS A 122 -0.90 -12.23 -11.72
N ILE A 123 -1.97 -11.47 -11.65
CA ILE A 123 -2.95 -11.52 -10.57
C ILE A 123 -4.34 -11.79 -11.11
N GLN A 124 -5.14 -12.51 -10.35
CA GLN A 124 -6.58 -12.63 -10.56
C GLN A 124 -7.31 -11.77 -9.55
N ILE A 125 -8.21 -10.92 -10.01
CA ILE A 125 -9.08 -10.08 -9.17
C ILE A 125 -10.49 -10.61 -9.30
N LYS A 126 -11.05 -11.12 -8.20
CA LYS A 126 -12.38 -11.72 -8.17
C LYS A 126 -13.22 -11.14 -7.05
N GLY A 127 -14.40 -10.68 -7.40
CA GLY A 127 -15.27 -10.03 -6.42
C GLY A 127 -16.70 -9.84 -6.88
N ASN A 128 -17.45 -9.12 -6.05
CA ASN A 128 -18.85 -8.81 -6.28
C ASN A 128 -19.13 -7.35 -5.92
N LEU A 129 -19.74 -6.62 -6.85
CA LEU A 129 -20.33 -5.30 -6.60
C LEU A 129 -21.82 -5.46 -6.32
N GLN A 130 -22.33 -4.82 -5.29
CA GLN A 130 -23.76 -4.80 -4.98
C GLN A 130 -24.25 -3.38 -4.75
N HIS A 131 -25.47 -3.11 -5.20
CA HIS A 131 -26.24 -1.92 -4.89
C HIS A 131 -27.55 -2.37 -4.21
N PRO A 132 -27.65 -2.27 -2.87
CA PRO A 132 -28.74 -2.87 -2.12
C PRO A 132 -30.04 -2.05 -2.15
N SER A 133 -30.01 -0.81 -2.68
CA SER A 133 -31.17 0.07 -2.68
C SER A 133 -32.03 -0.10 -3.93
N ASP A 134 -33.34 -0.08 -3.75
CA ASP A 134 -34.31 0.02 -4.86
C ASP A 134 -34.40 1.46 -5.41
N ASN A 135 -33.90 2.44 -4.64
CA ASN A 135 -33.84 3.83 -5.04
C ASN A 135 -32.48 4.14 -5.69
N GLY A 136 -32.40 5.27 -6.39
CA GLY A 136 -31.20 5.67 -7.13
C GLY A 136 -31.15 5.05 -8.52
N ASP A 137 -30.08 5.29 -9.23
CA ASP A 137 -29.86 4.79 -10.58
C ASP A 137 -28.76 3.73 -10.66
N GLY A 138 -28.15 3.42 -9.52
CA GLY A 138 -27.15 2.37 -9.36
C GLY A 138 -25.74 2.93 -9.31
N VAL A 139 -24.79 2.02 -9.15
CA VAL A 139 -23.37 2.31 -9.05
C VAL A 139 -22.60 1.61 -10.14
N ARG A 140 -21.43 2.18 -10.48
CA ARG A 140 -20.53 1.61 -11.47
C ARG A 140 -19.14 1.44 -10.85
N LEU A 141 -18.61 0.22 -10.88
CA LEU A 141 -17.25 -0.12 -10.52
C LEU A 141 -16.39 -0.13 -11.79
N THR A 142 -15.28 0.56 -11.75
CA THR A 142 -14.19 0.43 -12.71
C THR A 142 -12.94 -0.07 -12.00
N LEU A 143 -12.40 -1.22 -12.42
CA LEU A 143 -11.05 -1.64 -12.05
C LEU A 143 -10.06 -1.04 -13.03
N TYR A 144 -9.13 -0.26 -12.53
CA TYR A 144 -8.19 0.51 -13.34
C TYR A 144 -6.75 0.23 -12.93
N SER A 145 -5.94 -0.22 -13.89
CA SER A 145 -4.50 -0.43 -13.73
C SER A 145 -3.75 0.85 -14.09
N SER A 146 -2.82 1.27 -13.23
CA SER A 146 -1.96 2.44 -13.52
C SER A 146 -1.10 2.29 -14.77
N ARG A 147 -0.80 1.05 -15.17
CA ARG A 147 0.05 0.73 -16.32
C ARG A 147 -0.75 0.34 -17.56
N LEU A 148 -1.85 -0.41 -17.40
CA LEU A 148 -2.58 -1.01 -18.52
C LEU A 148 -3.92 -0.32 -18.81
N GLY A 149 -4.36 0.61 -17.96
CA GLY A 149 -5.66 1.26 -18.10
C GLY A 149 -6.81 0.43 -17.54
N GLN A 150 -8.00 0.57 -18.12
CA GLN A 150 -9.20 -0.09 -17.65
C GLN A 150 -9.11 -1.61 -17.81
N ALA A 151 -9.09 -2.33 -16.68
CA ALA A 151 -9.11 -3.79 -16.65
C ALA A 151 -10.54 -4.35 -16.76
N GLY A 152 -11.54 -3.60 -16.31
CA GLY A 152 -12.94 -3.98 -16.47
C GLY A 152 -13.89 -2.95 -15.83
N GLN A 153 -15.19 -3.06 -16.18
CA GLN A 153 -16.22 -2.17 -15.67
C GLN A 153 -17.55 -2.93 -15.51
N TRP A 154 -18.22 -2.72 -14.38
CA TRP A 154 -19.50 -3.36 -14.04
C TRP A 154 -20.43 -2.35 -13.39
N SER A 155 -21.72 -2.51 -13.64
CA SER A 155 -22.76 -1.70 -13.00
C SER A 155 -23.70 -2.60 -12.21
N ALA A 156 -24.16 -2.10 -11.08
CA ALA A 156 -25.15 -2.77 -10.23
C ALA A 156 -26.28 -1.80 -9.92
N LYS A 157 -27.53 -2.27 -10.12
CA LYS A 157 -28.76 -1.60 -9.70
C LYS A 157 -29.72 -2.67 -9.21
N THR A 158 -30.22 -2.54 -7.97
CA THR A 158 -31.13 -3.53 -7.36
C THR A 158 -30.58 -4.97 -7.50
N GLY A 159 -29.39 -5.18 -6.93
CA GLY A 159 -28.69 -6.47 -7.04
C GLY A 159 -27.19 -6.29 -7.15
N GLY A 160 -26.54 -7.28 -7.73
CA GLY A 160 -25.09 -7.34 -7.81
C GLY A 160 -24.56 -7.73 -9.19
N ALA A 161 -23.27 -7.50 -9.37
CA ALA A 161 -22.49 -7.94 -10.53
C ALA A 161 -21.20 -8.61 -10.03
N ASP A 162 -21.05 -9.89 -10.36
CA ASP A 162 -19.80 -10.62 -10.13
C ASP A 162 -18.78 -10.24 -11.19
N TYR A 163 -17.53 -10.23 -10.78
CA TYR A 163 -16.41 -10.00 -11.71
C TYR A 163 -15.22 -10.91 -11.41
N ASP A 164 -14.52 -11.24 -12.49
CA ASP A 164 -13.33 -12.10 -12.46
C ASP A 164 -12.43 -11.66 -13.62
N VAL A 165 -11.27 -11.06 -13.31
CA VAL A 165 -10.32 -10.57 -14.32
C VAL A 165 -8.90 -10.96 -13.96
N ILE A 166 -8.07 -11.16 -14.99
CA ILE A 166 -6.63 -11.39 -14.84
C ILE A 166 -5.90 -10.15 -15.36
N VAL A 167 -4.95 -9.66 -14.58
CA VAL A 167 -4.15 -8.47 -14.88
C VAL A 167 -2.68 -8.81 -14.70
N ASP A 168 -1.85 -8.38 -15.66
CA ASP A 168 -0.39 -8.37 -15.49
C ASP A 168 0.02 -7.14 -14.72
N VAL A 169 0.82 -7.32 -13.67
CA VAL A 169 1.33 -6.23 -12.82
C VAL A 169 2.84 -6.29 -12.69
N GLU A 170 3.43 -5.12 -12.51
CA GLU A 170 4.78 -4.95 -12.00
C GLU A 170 4.70 -4.44 -10.56
N ALA A 171 5.74 -4.72 -9.76
CA ALA A 171 5.82 -4.21 -8.40
C ALA A 171 5.77 -2.67 -8.42
N GLY A 172 4.86 -2.07 -7.62
CA GLY A 172 4.55 -0.64 -7.63
C GLY A 172 3.39 -0.24 -8.56
N ASP A 173 2.89 -1.13 -9.44
CA ASP A 173 1.66 -0.87 -10.18
C ASP A 173 0.47 -0.72 -9.22
N ARG A 174 -0.45 0.17 -9.55
CA ARG A 174 -1.67 0.39 -8.78
C ARG A 174 -2.88 -0.19 -9.49
N ILE A 175 -3.70 -0.87 -8.73
CA ILE A 175 -5.04 -1.31 -9.13
C ILE A 175 -6.04 -0.51 -8.32
N ASP A 176 -6.79 0.34 -8.98
CA ASP A 176 -7.80 1.20 -8.38
C ASP A 176 -9.19 0.61 -8.63
N ALA A 177 -9.91 0.28 -7.56
CA ALA A 177 -11.33 -0.02 -7.59
C ALA A 177 -12.09 1.29 -7.35
N VAL A 178 -12.49 1.94 -8.43
CA VAL A 178 -13.22 3.21 -8.42
C VAL A 178 -14.71 2.90 -8.51
N VAL A 179 -15.49 3.31 -7.51
CA VAL A 179 -16.96 3.17 -7.56
C VAL A 179 -17.59 4.53 -7.72
N ASP A 180 -18.16 4.78 -8.88
CA ASP A 180 -18.80 6.06 -9.21
C ASP A 180 -20.33 5.93 -9.38
N MET A 181 -21.00 7.07 -9.37
CA MET A 181 -22.43 7.18 -9.70
C MET A 181 -22.65 6.87 -11.19
N VAL A 182 -23.86 6.46 -11.55
CA VAL A 182 -24.27 6.33 -12.98
C VAL A 182 -24.69 7.71 -13.51
N GLU A 183 -25.75 8.31 -13.00
CA GLU A 183 -26.19 9.65 -13.36
C GLU A 183 -26.19 10.61 -12.15
N ASN A 184 -26.60 10.10 -10.99
CA ASN A 184 -26.62 10.84 -9.73
C ASN A 184 -26.22 9.94 -8.57
N TYR A 185 -25.79 10.52 -7.44
CA TYR A 185 -25.30 9.76 -6.27
C TYR A 185 -26.38 9.55 -5.19
N THR A 186 -27.67 9.77 -5.50
CA THR A 186 -28.71 9.63 -4.51
C THR A 186 -28.99 8.16 -4.24
N SER A 187 -28.91 7.73 -2.98
CA SER A 187 -29.09 6.34 -2.53
C SER A 187 -28.05 5.34 -3.04
N ASP A 188 -26.88 5.80 -3.44
CA ASP A 188 -25.80 5.02 -4.05
C ASP A 188 -24.84 4.43 -3.02
N SER A 189 -25.40 3.84 -1.97
CA SER A 189 -24.62 2.93 -1.12
C SER A 189 -24.33 1.65 -1.88
N PHE A 190 -23.13 1.13 -1.70
CA PHE A 190 -22.70 -0.11 -2.36
C PHE A 190 -21.95 -1.02 -1.39
N SER A 191 -21.84 -2.29 -1.72
CA SER A 191 -20.80 -3.16 -1.20
C SER A 191 -19.91 -3.67 -2.34
N ASN A 192 -18.64 -3.77 -2.06
CA ASN A 192 -17.64 -4.30 -2.99
C ASN A 192 -16.53 -5.01 -2.22
N VAL A 193 -16.60 -6.34 -2.19
CA VAL A 193 -15.60 -7.21 -1.57
C VAL A 193 -14.95 -8.04 -2.65
N TYR A 194 -13.62 -8.11 -2.63
CA TYR A 194 -12.86 -8.84 -3.62
C TYR A 194 -11.55 -9.38 -3.07
N THR A 195 -11.04 -10.37 -3.77
CA THR A 195 -9.73 -10.97 -3.54
C THR A 195 -8.82 -10.66 -4.71
N ILE A 196 -7.54 -10.47 -4.44
CA ILE A 196 -6.46 -10.44 -5.42
C ILE A 196 -5.59 -11.65 -5.14
N THR A 197 -5.46 -12.55 -6.10
CA THR A 197 -4.68 -13.78 -5.97
C THR A 197 -3.51 -13.74 -6.93
N GLN A 198 -2.30 -13.96 -6.43
CA GLN A 198 -1.12 -14.14 -7.27
C GLN A 198 -1.26 -15.45 -8.06
N LEU A 199 -1.06 -15.38 -9.36
CA LEU A 199 -1.02 -16.54 -10.25
C LEU A 199 0.44 -16.93 -10.55
N GLU A 200 0.62 -18.14 -11.06
CA GLU A 200 1.93 -18.64 -11.52
C GLU A 200 3.02 -18.63 -10.44
N SER A 201 2.63 -18.89 -9.18
CA SER A 201 3.54 -19.01 -8.04
C SER A 201 3.33 -20.34 -7.33
N ASP A 202 4.41 -20.98 -6.87
CA ASP A 202 4.35 -22.23 -6.09
C ASP A 202 3.57 -22.06 -4.79
N ILE A 203 3.56 -20.83 -4.24
CA ILE A 203 2.78 -20.45 -3.07
C ILE A 203 2.00 -19.19 -3.46
N ALA A 204 0.70 -19.37 -3.73
CA ALA A 204 -0.17 -18.27 -4.09
C ALA A 204 -0.39 -17.33 -2.89
N THR A 205 -0.03 -16.08 -3.05
CA THR A 205 -0.40 -15.04 -2.09
C THR A 205 -1.79 -14.51 -2.44
N VAL A 206 -2.61 -14.29 -1.40
CA VAL A 206 -3.97 -13.77 -1.56
C VAL A 206 -4.14 -12.55 -0.67
N TRP A 207 -4.57 -11.45 -1.27
CA TRP A 207 -4.96 -10.21 -0.57
C TRP A 207 -6.48 -10.11 -0.57
N VAL A 208 -7.06 -9.80 0.59
CA VAL A 208 -8.52 -9.83 0.78
C VAL A 208 -9.00 -8.46 1.24
N SER A 209 -9.75 -7.77 0.39
CA SER A 209 -10.07 -6.35 0.52
C SER A 209 -10.81 -5.95 1.80
N ASP A 210 -11.62 -6.85 2.38
CA ASP A 210 -12.36 -6.61 3.62
C ASP A 210 -11.58 -7.05 4.87
N LYS A 211 -10.72 -8.09 4.76
CA LYS A 211 -9.94 -8.62 5.87
C LYS A 211 -8.73 -7.77 6.19
N GLU A 212 -8.14 -7.19 5.16
CA GLU A 212 -6.95 -6.34 5.28
C GLU A 212 -7.29 -4.85 5.35
N PHE A 213 -8.59 -4.52 5.49
CA PHE A 213 -9.03 -3.13 5.66
C PHE A 213 -8.54 -2.57 7.00
N HIS A 214 -7.91 -1.42 6.95
CA HIS A 214 -7.30 -0.78 8.12
C HIS A 214 -7.60 0.71 8.19
N GLY A 215 -7.45 1.26 9.39
CA GLY A 215 -7.38 2.70 9.64
C GLY A 215 -5.99 3.27 9.32
N PRO A 216 -5.69 4.47 9.84
CA PRO A 216 -4.33 5.00 9.76
C PRO A 216 -3.35 3.98 10.35
N LEU A 217 -2.29 3.70 9.60
CA LEU A 217 -1.19 2.89 10.12
C LEU A 217 -0.52 3.66 11.27
N ASP A 218 -0.09 2.94 12.28
CA ASP A 218 0.59 3.55 13.42
C ASP A 218 1.87 4.24 12.92
N LYS A 219 1.99 5.54 13.22
CA LYS A 219 3.17 6.32 12.82
C LYS A 219 4.47 5.74 13.38
N SER A 220 4.41 5.10 14.55
CA SER A 220 5.59 4.49 15.17
C SER A 220 6.09 3.28 14.38
N GLU A 221 5.18 2.47 13.86
CA GLU A 221 5.51 1.32 13.01
C GLU A 221 5.98 1.79 11.63
N TYR A 222 5.37 2.86 11.12
CA TYR A 222 5.76 3.54 9.90
C TYR A 222 7.18 4.13 9.98
N GLU A 223 7.45 4.94 11.01
CA GLU A 223 8.74 5.59 11.21
C GLU A 223 9.85 4.56 11.47
N LEU A 224 9.54 3.47 12.17
CA LEU A 224 10.47 2.38 12.40
C LEU A 224 10.86 1.66 11.10
N ASN A 225 9.89 1.34 10.25
CA ASN A 225 10.13 0.65 8.99
C ASN A 225 10.86 1.54 7.97
N ALA A 226 10.49 2.81 7.85
CA ALA A 226 11.22 3.78 7.05
C ALA A 226 12.67 3.92 7.53
N THR A 227 12.89 4.03 8.84
CA THR A 227 14.21 4.12 9.43
C THR A 227 15.06 2.86 9.17
N ILE A 228 14.46 1.67 9.23
CA ILE A 228 15.17 0.42 8.91
C ILE A 228 15.58 0.38 7.43
N ALA A 229 14.70 0.73 6.50
CA ALA A 229 15.00 0.76 5.08
C ALA A 229 16.12 1.77 4.73
N GLU A 230 16.09 2.95 5.34
CA GLU A 230 17.14 3.95 5.21
C GLU A 230 18.48 3.46 5.75
N GLN A 231 18.48 2.80 6.89
CA GLN A 231 19.68 2.21 7.49
C GLN A 231 20.26 1.10 6.62
N ILE A 232 19.43 0.28 6.01
CA ILE A 232 19.83 -0.73 5.04
C ILE A 232 20.49 -0.06 3.82
N ALA A 233 19.82 0.96 3.25
CA ALA A 233 20.34 1.67 2.08
C ALA A 233 21.71 2.30 2.37
N TYR A 234 21.87 2.92 3.54
CA TYR A 234 23.15 3.49 3.96
C TYR A 234 24.23 2.41 4.15
N GLY A 235 23.90 1.29 4.77
CA GLY A 235 24.82 0.16 4.93
C GLY A 235 25.29 -0.39 3.58
N TRP A 236 24.43 -0.49 2.59
CA TRP A 236 24.76 -0.89 1.22
C TRP A 236 25.66 0.13 0.53
N GLN A 237 25.38 1.42 0.68
CA GLN A 237 26.24 2.48 0.14
C GLN A 237 27.65 2.40 0.71
N LEU A 238 27.80 2.18 2.00
CA LEU A 238 29.11 2.04 2.63
C LEU A 238 29.85 0.76 2.21
N ALA A 239 29.13 -0.35 2.10
CA ALA A 239 29.73 -1.66 1.80
C ALA A 239 30.05 -1.85 0.31
N TYR A 240 29.24 -1.31 -0.59
CA TYR A 240 29.31 -1.57 -2.02
C TYR A 240 29.43 -0.32 -2.89
N GLY A 241 29.38 0.88 -2.32
CA GLY A 241 29.44 2.16 -3.05
C GLY A 241 28.23 2.42 -3.95
N ARG A 242 27.11 1.72 -3.72
CA ARG A 242 25.86 1.86 -4.48
C ARG A 242 24.63 1.67 -3.61
N ALA A 243 23.50 2.15 -4.06
CA ALA A 243 22.23 1.86 -3.43
C ALA A 243 21.85 0.36 -3.62
N PRO A 244 21.14 -0.25 -2.67
CA PRO A 244 20.60 -1.59 -2.82
C PRO A 244 19.46 -1.62 -3.84
N THR A 245 19.29 -2.78 -4.47
CA THR A 245 18.04 -3.07 -5.20
C THR A 245 16.92 -3.36 -4.21
N ARG A 246 15.67 -3.32 -4.66
CA ARG A 246 14.51 -3.65 -3.85
C ARG A 246 14.58 -5.06 -3.23
N GLU A 247 15.03 -6.04 -4.02
CA GLU A 247 15.22 -7.42 -3.54
C GLU A 247 16.28 -7.48 -2.43
N GLU A 248 17.36 -6.74 -2.57
CA GLU A 248 18.43 -6.65 -1.57
C GLU A 248 17.94 -6.00 -0.27
N VAL A 249 17.11 -4.96 -0.35
CA VAL A 249 16.45 -4.35 0.83
C VAL A 249 15.58 -5.38 1.53
N GLN A 250 14.72 -6.08 0.79
CA GLN A 250 13.82 -7.08 1.35
C GLN A 250 14.58 -8.23 2.01
N LEU A 251 15.61 -8.77 1.39
CA LEU A 251 16.47 -9.80 1.97
C LEU A 251 17.18 -9.31 3.24
N SER A 252 17.58 -8.04 3.27
CA SER A 252 18.20 -7.43 4.45
C SER A 252 17.21 -7.29 5.61
N ILE A 253 15.95 -6.92 5.34
CA ILE A 253 14.87 -6.86 6.36
C ILE A 253 14.63 -8.24 6.94
N VAL A 254 14.39 -9.26 6.10
CA VAL A 254 14.16 -10.65 6.54
C VAL A 254 15.33 -11.15 7.39
N PHE A 255 16.56 -10.84 7.00
CA PHE A 255 17.74 -11.20 7.78
C PHE A 255 17.75 -10.54 9.17
N ILE A 256 17.45 -9.23 9.24
CA ILE A 256 17.38 -8.50 10.51
C ILE A 256 16.31 -9.07 11.43
N GLU A 257 15.12 -9.37 10.90
CA GLU A 257 14.03 -10.00 11.65
C GLU A 257 14.44 -11.37 12.21
N GLN A 258 15.08 -12.23 11.41
CA GLN A 258 15.58 -13.51 11.86
C GLN A 258 16.64 -13.36 12.97
N GLN A 259 17.56 -12.40 12.84
CA GLN A 259 18.56 -12.15 13.88
C GLN A 259 17.94 -11.60 15.17
N LEU A 260 16.92 -10.75 15.06
CA LEU A 260 16.15 -10.24 16.22
C LEU A 260 15.47 -11.39 16.98
N VAL A 261 14.84 -12.32 16.29
CA VAL A 261 14.21 -13.50 16.89
C VAL A 261 15.26 -14.35 17.64
N LEU A 262 16.42 -14.56 17.04
CA LEU A 262 17.51 -15.32 17.67
C LEU A 262 18.07 -14.61 18.91
N LEU A 263 18.25 -13.28 18.83
CA LEU A 263 18.69 -12.45 19.96
C LEU A 263 17.67 -12.43 21.10
N ILE A 264 16.38 -12.35 20.80
CA ILE A 264 15.31 -12.42 21.81
C ILE A 264 15.28 -13.82 22.45
N ALA A 265 15.43 -14.89 21.66
CA ALA A 265 15.45 -16.26 22.16
C ALA A 265 16.71 -16.55 23.00
N SER A 266 17.84 -15.93 22.69
CA SER A 266 19.09 -16.08 23.46
C SER A 266 19.13 -15.23 24.74
N LYS A 267 18.18 -14.33 24.93
CA LYS A 267 18.11 -13.45 26.11
C LYS A 267 17.55 -14.16 27.34
N ASN A 268 18.43 -14.88 28.01
CA ASN A 268 18.47 -14.80 29.48
C ASN A 268 19.77 -14.14 30.02
N GLU A 269 20.64 -13.64 29.16
CA GLU A 269 21.84 -12.89 29.57
C GLU A 269 22.05 -11.69 28.64
N SER A 270 22.01 -10.48 29.19
CA SER A 270 22.20 -9.23 28.47
C SER A 270 23.61 -9.21 27.83
N PRO A 271 23.75 -9.08 26.49
CA PRO A 271 25.04 -9.00 25.85
C PRO A 271 25.82 -7.71 26.19
N PHE A 272 25.16 -6.73 26.80
CA PHE A 272 25.76 -5.45 27.19
C PHE A 272 26.49 -5.49 28.54
N GLU A 273 26.28 -6.48 29.40
CA GLU A 273 26.96 -6.61 30.69
C GLU A 273 28.30 -7.37 30.60
N GLN A 274 28.62 -8.02 29.47
CA GLN A 274 29.89 -8.71 29.27
C GLN A 274 30.97 -7.87 28.57
N ALA A 275 30.67 -6.62 28.20
CA ALA A 275 31.60 -5.72 27.49
C ALA A 275 32.13 -4.54 28.36
N MET A 276 31.97 -4.63 29.69
CA MET A 276 32.62 -3.71 30.63
C MET A 276 33.71 -4.46 31.46
#